data_8486f840d29041a86d6c5c91fa2aec15
#
_entry.id   8486f840d29041a86d6c5c91fa2aec15
#
_cell.length_a   1.000
_cell.length_b   1.000
_cell.length_c   1.000
_cell.angle_alpha   90.00
_cell.angle_beta   90.00
_cell.angle_gamma   90.00
#
_symmetry.space_group_name_H-M   'P 1'
#
loop_
_entity.id
_entity.type
_entity.pdbx_description
1 polymer ?
#
loop_
_entity_poly.entity_id
_entity_poly.type
_entity_poly.pdbx_seq_one_letter_code
_entity_poly.pdbx_strand_id
1 'polypeptide(L)'
;KEIDTFKYYKLKRKKSVLSAVKVFNSNDNTSEVLFMASNGSIVSKGKMDGKNFIGKWLFYHKNSDRIMIEEYYNAQGTLEGKRKVFFINSVLAESTEYKSGMKNGFLKIYSQSSKLLQESVYEDDKLSGKTTYYDLNGSVEASGNFMANLKTGVWEYFKNGILTRKVDHDNDKVLFKKQ
;
A
#
# COMPACT_ATOMS: atom_id res chain seq x y z
N LYS A 1 -34.64 15.85 -2.25
CA LYS A 1 -33.47 15.27 -3.00
C LYS A 1 -33.77 13.81 -3.18
N GLU A 2 -34.04 13.38 -4.40
CA GLU A 2 -34.14 11.94 -4.71
C GLU A 2 -32.75 11.34 -4.65
N ILE A 3 -32.57 10.31 -3.83
CA ILE A 3 -31.36 9.49 -3.76
C ILE A 3 -31.68 8.19 -4.46
N ASP A 4 -31.14 7.99 -5.65
CA ASP A 4 -31.32 6.75 -6.38
C ASP A 4 -30.37 5.68 -5.83
N THR A 5 -30.95 4.60 -5.32
CA THR A 5 -30.19 3.46 -4.82
C THR A 5 -30.33 2.26 -5.75
N PHE A 6 -29.21 1.82 -6.32
CA PHE A 6 -29.14 0.66 -7.22
C PHE A 6 -28.53 -0.54 -6.48
N LYS A 7 -29.20 -1.68 -6.56
CA LYS A 7 -28.71 -2.96 -6.02
C LYS A 7 -28.35 -3.89 -7.16
N TYR A 8 -27.12 -4.41 -7.14
CA TYR A 8 -26.61 -5.34 -8.16
C TYR A 8 -26.51 -6.73 -7.57
N TYR A 9 -26.93 -7.76 -8.32
CA TYR A 9 -26.95 -9.14 -7.88
C TYR A 9 -26.14 -10.01 -8.86
N LYS A 10 -25.44 -11.01 -8.32
CA LYS A 10 -24.81 -12.09 -9.08
C LYS A 10 -25.57 -13.39 -8.85
N LEU A 11 -25.76 -14.17 -9.91
CA LEU A 11 -26.32 -15.52 -9.79
C LEU A 11 -25.25 -16.48 -9.28
N LYS A 12 -25.53 -17.17 -8.17
CA LYS A 12 -24.66 -18.21 -7.58
C LYS A 12 -25.51 -19.41 -7.20
N ARG A 13 -25.24 -20.60 -7.79
CA ARG A 13 -25.97 -21.83 -7.52
C ARG A 13 -27.51 -21.65 -7.57
N LYS A 14 -28.01 -21.01 -8.64
CA LYS A 14 -29.44 -20.69 -8.86
C LYS A 14 -30.06 -19.72 -7.83
N LYS A 15 -29.26 -19.01 -7.02
CA LYS A 15 -29.72 -17.95 -6.11
C LYS A 15 -29.10 -16.61 -6.51
N SER A 16 -29.92 -15.56 -6.46
CA SER A 16 -29.42 -14.18 -6.59
C SER A 16 -28.78 -13.75 -5.28
N VAL A 17 -27.52 -13.29 -5.33
CA VAL A 17 -26.77 -12.81 -4.17
C VAL A 17 -26.38 -11.35 -4.42
N LEU A 18 -26.71 -10.48 -3.45
CA LEU A 18 -26.32 -9.07 -3.50
C LEU A 18 -24.80 -8.95 -3.63
N SER A 19 -24.34 -8.26 -4.66
CA SER A 19 -22.91 -8.12 -4.97
C SER A 19 -22.41 -6.68 -4.89
N ALA A 20 -23.29 -5.70 -5.04
CA ALA A 20 -22.98 -4.29 -4.86
C ALA A 20 -24.23 -3.46 -4.55
N VAL A 21 -24.02 -2.38 -3.84
CA VAL A 21 -24.98 -1.30 -3.66
C VAL A 21 -24.33 -0.02 -4.15
N LYS A 22 -25.03 0.74 -4.97
CA LYS A 22 -24.59 2.02 -5.51
C LYS A 22 -25.65 3.07 -5.17
N VAL A 23 -25.23 4.15 -4.53
CA VAL A 23 -26.07 5.31 -4.19
C VAL A 23 -25.62 6.47 -5.05
N PHE A 24 -26.45 6.87 -5.98
CA PHE A 24 -26.14 7.94 -6.94
C PHE A 24 -26.38 9.33 -6.32
N ASN A 25 -25.46 10.24 -6.54
CA ASN A 25 -25.57 11.64 -6.16
C ASN A 25 -25.79 12.49 -7.43
N SER A 26 -27.00 12.99 -7.63
CA SER A 26 -27.36 13.79 -8.80
C SER A 26 -26.69 15.18 -8.85
N ASN A 27 -26.12 15.67 -7.73
CA ASN A 27 -25.52 17.01 -7.69
C ASN A 27 -24.14 17.04 -8.37
N ASP A 28 -23.36 15.95 -8.33
CA ASP A 28 -21.99 15.88 -8.83
C ASP A 28 -21.73 14.67 -9.74
N ASN A 29 -22.78 13.96 -10.17
CA ASN A 29 -22.73 12.75 -11.01
C ASN A 29 -21.90 11.60 -10.44
N THR A 30 -21.63 11.62 -9.14
CA THR A 30 -20.85 10.57 -8.49
C THR A 30 -21.76 9.56 -7.77
N SER A 31 -21.17 8.49 -7.29
CA SER A 31 -21.90 7.48 -6.52
C SER A 31 -21.04 6.95 -5.38
N GLU A 32 -21.65 6.80 -4.20
CA GLU A 32 -21.11 5.97 -3.14
C GLU A 32 -21.37 4.50 -3.46
N VAL A 33 -20.34 3.67 -3.36
CA VAL A 33 -20.42 2.25 -3.74
C VAL A 33 -19.92 1.35 -2.63
N LEU A 34 -20.68 0.29 -2.39
CA LEU A 34 -20.33 -0.84 -1.53
C LEU A 34 -20.26 -2.09 -2.37
N PHE A 35 -19.10 -2.74 -2.44
CA PHE A 35 -18.98 -4.08 -3.01
C PHE A 35 -19.06 -5.13 -1.91
N MET A 36 -19.76 -6.23 -2.19
CA MET A 36 -20.08 -7.25 -1.20
C MET A 36 -19.65 -8.64 -1.66
N ALA A 37 -19.20 -9.44 -0.72
CA ALA A 37 -19.00 -10.88 -0.91
C ALA A 37 -20.35 -11.61 -0.87
N SER A 38 -20.37 -12.86 -1.35
CA SER A 38 -21.59 -13.67 -1.42
C SER A 38 -22.20 -14.05 -0.07
N ASN A 39 -21.48 -13.86 1.02
CA ASN A 39 -21.96 -14.03 2.39
C ASN A 39 -22.50 -12.73 3.02
N GLY A 40 -22.54 -11.64 2.25
CA GLY A 40 -23.01 -10.33 2.69
C GLY A 40 -21.97 -9.44 3.36
N SER A 41 -20.72 -9.90 3.54
CA SER A 41 -19.66 -9.05 4.08
C SER A 41 -19.22 -8.01 3.05
N ILE A 42 -18.86 -6.81 3.51
CA ILE A 42 -18.30 -5.75 2.66
C ILE A 42 -16.89 -6.16 2.24
N VAL A 43 -16.60 -6.05 0.95
CA VAL A 43 -15.28 -6.27 0.36
C VAL A 43 -14.54 -4.96 0.21
N SER A 44 -15.25 -3.94 -0.30
CA SER A 44 -14.68 -2.59 -0.46
C SER A 44 -15.78 -1.55 -0.52
N LYS A 45 -15.43 -0.30 -0.21
CA LYS A 45 -16.31 0.86 -0.35
C LYS A 45 -15.53 2.10 -0.75
N GLY A 46 -16.19 3.01 -1.43
CA GLY A 46 -15.66 4.31 -1.82
C GLY A 46 -16.58 5.02 -2.79
N LYS A 47 -16.05 6.06 -3.41
CA LYS A 47 -16.76 6.92 -4.34
C LYS A 47 -16.37 6.61 -5.78
N MET A 48 -17.32 6.64 -6.70
CA MET A 48 -17.07 6.45 -8.13
C MET A 48 -17.61 7.63 -8.93
N ASP A 49 -16.90 7.99 -10.00
CA ASP A 49 -17.38 8.79 -11.11
C ASP A 49 -17.43 7.90 -12.35
N GLY A 50 -18.64 7.62 -12.84
CA GLY A 50 -18.85 6.63 -13.88
C GLY A 50 -18.30 5.24 -13.49
N LYS A 51 -17.20 4.82 -14.14
CA LYS A 51 -16.50 3.56 -13.88
C LYS A 51 -15.23 3.74 -13.04
N ASN A 52 -14.80 4.98 -12.80
CA ASN A 52 -13.55 5.29 -12.12
C ASN A 52 -13.75 5.37 -10.61
N PHE A 53 -12.81 4.79 -9.87
CA PHE A 53 -12.68 5.06 -8.45
C PHE A 53 -12.17 6.49 -8.27
N ILE A 54 -12.74 7.24 -7.33
CA ILE A 54 -12.28 8.59 -6.97
C ILE A 54 -12.27 8.76 -5.46
N GLY A 55 -11.41 9.67 -4.98
CA GLY A 55 -11.27 9.92 -3.55
C GLY A 55 -10.78 8.71 -2.77
N LYS A 56 -11.23 8.61 -1.53
CA LYS A 56 -10.81 7.56 -0.61
C LYS A 56 -11.55 6.26 -0.87
N TRP A 57 -10.78 5.16 -0.96
CA TRP A 57 -11.27 3.78 -1.05
C TRP A 57 -10.78 2.95 0.11
N LEU A 58 -11.67 2.12 0.65
CA LEU A 58 -11.39 1.17 1.72
C LEU A 58 -11.67 -0.24 1.23
N PHE A 59 -10.71 -1.12 1.43
CA PHE A 59 -10.84 -2.56 1.18
C PHE A 59 -10.71 -3.29 2.52
N TYR A 60 -11.49 -4.34 2.70
CA TYR A 60 -11.63 -5.04 3.96
C TYR A 60 -11.00 -6.43 3.93
N HIS A 61 -10.52 -6.89 5.06
CA HIS A 61 -10.13 -8.29 5.23
C HIS A 61 -11.31 -9.21 4.99
N LYS A 62 -11.04 -10.38 4.39
CA LYS A 62 -12.09 -11.36 4.08
C LYS A 62 -12.89 -11.71 5.33
N ASN A 63 -14.23 -11.61 5.23
CA ASN A 63 -15.20 -11.88 6.30
C ASN A 63 -14.98 -11.06 7.57
N SER A 64 -14.51 -9.83 7.43
CA SER A 64 -14.20 -8.92 8.55
C SER A 64 -14.64 -7.51 8.19
N ASP A 65 -14.89 -6.69 9.21
CA ASP A 65 -15.10 -5.23 9.13
C ASP A 65 -13.77 -4.45 9.25
N ARG A 66 -12.65 -5.16 9.43
CA ARG A 66 -11.32 -4.55 9.56
C ARG A 66 -10.77 -4.16 8.19
N ILE A 67 -10.27 -2.94 8.10
CA ILE A 67 -9.64 -2.41 6.89
C ILE A 67 -8.34 -3.19 6.61
N MET A 68 -8.20 -3.64 5.37
CA MET A 68 -6.98 -4.24 4.83
C MET A 68 -6.17 -3.22 4.05
N ILE A 69 -6.84 -2.39 3.22
CA ILE A 69 -6.16 -1.38 2.40
C ILE A 69 -6.96 -0.08 2.44
N GLU A 70 -6.25 1.03 2.53
CA GLU A 70 -6.74 2.39 2.32
C GLU A 70 -5.98 3.00 1.14
N GLU A 71 -6.71 3.48 0.14
CA GLU A 71 -6.18 4.08 -1.09
C GLU A 71 -6.89 5.39 -1.40
N TYR A 72 -6.23 6.24 -2.20
CA TYR A 72 -6.78 7.49 -2.71
C TYR A 72 -6.61 7.56 -4.22
N TYR A 73 -7.67 7.94 -4.92
CA TYR A 73 -7.69 8.10 -6.36
C TYR A 73 -8.03 9.54 -6.73
N ASN A 74 -7.33 10.08 -7.74
CA ASN A 74 -7.65 11.39 -8.29
C ASN A 74 -8.94 11.34 -9.14
N ALA A 75 -9.34 12.49 -9.70
CA ALA A 75 -10.56 12.60 -10.51
C ALA A 75 -10.53 11.74 -11.79
N GLN A 76 -9.35 11.38 -12.27
CA GLN A 76 -9.17 10.52 -13.45
C GLN A 76 -9.17 9.01 -13.11
N GLY A 77 -9.32 8.66 -11.83
CA GLY A 77 -9.30 7.28 -11.37
C GLY A 77 -7.90 6.69 -11.22
N THR A 78 -6.89 7.55 -11.12
CA THR A 78 -5.49 7.13 -10.97
C THR A 78 -5.10 7.19 -9.48
N LEU A 79 -4.39 6.17 -9.00
CA LEU A 79 -3.92 6.09 -7.62
C LEU A 79 -2.99 7.27 -7.30
N GLU A 80 -3.27 7.99 -6.21
CA GLU A 80 -2.58 9.23 -5.83
C GLU A 80 -2.43 9.31 -4.31
N GLY A 81 -1.30 9.83 -3.82
CA GLY A 81 -1.08 10.01 -2.39
C GLY A 81 -0.68 8.73 -1.66
N LYS A 82 -1.03 8.61 -0.37
CA LYS A 82 -0.59 7.48 0.47
C LYS A 82 -1.54 6.30 0.37
N ARG A 83 -1.01 5.15 -0.06
CA ARG A 83 -1.63 3.84 0.09
C ARG A 83 -1.16 3.22 1.41
N LYS A 84 -2.09 2.71 2.21
CA LYS A 84 -1.81 2.02 3.47
C LYS A 84 -2.36 0.59 3.43
N VAL A 85 -1.57 -0.36 3.89
CA VAL A 85 -1.97 -1.76 4.09
C VAL A 85 -1.93 -2.06 5.58
N PHE A 86 -2.93 -2.77 6.08
CA PHE A 86 -3.03 -3.14 7.50
C PHE A 86 -3.09 -4.65 7.67
N PHE A 87 -2.48 -5.15 8.72
CA PHE A 87 -2.69 -6.51 9.19
C PHE A 87 -4.12 -6.68 9.72
N ILE A 88 -4.55 -7.92 9.87
CA ILE A 88 -5.89 -8.24 10.41
C ILE A 88 -6.10 -7.71 11.84
N ASN A 89 -5.06 -7.48 12.61
CA ASN A 89 -5.11 -6.84 13.93
C ASN A 89 -5.16 -5.29 13.85
N SER A 90 -5.35 -4.73 12.64
CA SER A 90 -5.41 -3.29 12.34
C SER A 90 -4.09 -2.53 12.55
N VAL A 91 -2.98 -3.23 12.75
CA VAL A 91 -1.64 -2.63 12.77
C VAL A 91 -1.23 -2.30 11.33
N LEU A 92 -0.63 -1.13 11.11
CA LEU A 92 -0.09 -0.73 9.82
C LEU A 92 1.02 -1.71 9.40
N ALA A 93 0.88 -2.31 8.21
CA ALA A 93 1.86 -3.22 7.63
C ALA A 93 2.76 -2.51 6.61
N GLU A 94 2.16 -1.63 5.80
CA GLU A 94 2.85 -0.90 4.73
C GLU A 94 2.25 0.50 4.55
N SER A 95 3.09 1.49 4.28
CA SER A 95 2.69 2.80 3.77
C SER A 95 3.56 3.13 2.57
N THR A 96 2.93 3.38 1.41
CA THR A 96 3.60 3.68 0.15
C THR A 96 3.01 4.95 -0.46
N GLU A 97 3.85 5.84 -0.94
CA GLU A 97 3.43 7.07 -1.62
C GLU A 97 3.33 6.83 -3.13
N TYR A 98 2.23 7.30 -3.72
CA TYR A 98 1.93 7.20 -5.15
C TYR A 98 1.73 8.58 -5.76
N LYS A 99 2.19 8.75 -6.98
CA LYS A 99 1.93 9.90 -7.84
C LYS A 99 1.61 9.40 -9.24
N SER A 100 0.46 9.80 -9.78
CA SER A 100 0.00 9.40 -11.12
C SER A 100 0.02 7.88 -11.35
N GLY A 101 -0.34 7.09 -10.32
CA GLY A 101 -0.41 5.63 -10.38
C GLY A 101 0.89 4.89 -10.13
N MET A 102 2.03 5.56 -10.08
CA MET A 102 3.35 4.99 -9.84
C MET A 102 3.81 5.24 -8.40
N LYS A 103 4.60 4.32 -7.82
CA LYS A 103 5.26 4.56 -6.54
C LYS A 103 6.23 5.72 -6.70
N ASN A 104 6.02 6.76 -5.91
CA ASN A 104 6.85 7.98 -5.95
C ASN A 104 6.87 8.60 -4.57
N GLY A 105 7.99 8.53 -3.87
CA GLY A 105 8.16 8.93 -2.49
C GLY A 105 8.50 7.75 -1.57
N PHE A 106 8.09 7.83 -0.31
CA PHE A 106 8.48 6.85 0.70
C PHE A 106 7.66 5.56 0.65
N LEU A 107 8.36 4.44 0.80
CA LEU A 107 7.82 3.15 1.24
C LEU A 107 8.28 2.89 2.68
N LYS A 108 7.36 2.52 3.57
CA LYS A 108 7.64 2.03 4.93
C LYS A 108 6.95 0.70 5.16
N ILE A 109 7.68 -0.28 5.67
CA ILE A 109 7.17 -1.62 6.01
C ILE A 109 7.32 -1.82 7.51
N TYR A 110 6.29 -2.39 8.13
CA TYR A 110 6.22 -2.62 9.57
C TYR A 110 5.92 -4.09 9.90
N SER A 111 6.38 -4.55 11.04
CA SER A 111 5.98 -5.82 11.62
C SER A 111 4.56 -5.76 12.22
N GLN A 112 3.99 -6.93 12.56
CA GLN A 112 2.71 -7.01 13.29
C GLN A 112 2.77 -6.39 14.70
N SER A 113 3.96 -6.18 15.25
CA SER A 113 4.22 -5.48 16.52
C SER A 113 4.54 -3.99 16.32
N SER A 114 4.22 -3.42 15.16
CA SER A 114 4.42 -2.00 14.81
C SER A 114 5.89 -1.56 14.73
N LYS A 115 6.85 -2.48 14.63
CA LYS A 115 8.26 -2.12 14.44
C LYS A 115 8.51 -1.80 12.97
N LEU A 116 9.21 -0.69 12.69
CA LEU A 116 9.67 -0.37 11.35
C LEU A 116 10.71 -1.41 10.93
N LEU A 117 10.53 -2.04 9.76
CA LEU A 117 11.44 -3.04 9.20
C LEU A 117 12.18 -2.52 7.98
N GLN A 118 11.58 -1.58 7.24
CA GLN A 118 12.18 -0.99 6.05
C GLN A 118 11.65 0.41 5.82
N GLU A 119 12.57 1.30 5.44
CA GLU A 119 12.25 2.59 4.83
C GLU A 119 13.03 2.71 3.54
N SER A 120 12.35 3.08 2.45
CA SER A 120 12.93 3.19 1.11
C SER A 120 12.32 4.35 0.37
N VAL A 121 13.00 4.85 -0.64
CA VAL A 121 12.50 5.89 -1.55
C VAL A 121 12.28 5.27 -2.94
N TYR A 122 11.16 5.61 -3.55
CA TYR A 122 10.79 5.26 -4.91
C TYR A 122 10.68 6.50 -5.77
N GLU A 123 11.08 6.40 -7.02
CA GLU A 123 10.87 7.35 -8.09
C GLU A 123 10.39 6.56 -9.31
N ASP A 124 9.16 6.85 -9.77
CA ASP A 124 8.51 6.21 -10.92
C ASP A 124 8.64 4.66 -10.92
N ASP A 125 8.12 4.04 -9.82
CA ASP A 125 8.14 2.59 -9.54
C ASP A 125 9.52 1.95 -9.34
N LYS A 126 10.60 2.72 -9.34
CA LYS A 126 11.96 2.22 -9.12
C LYS A 126 12.49 2.68 -7.77
N LEU A 127 13.16 1.76 -7.05
CA LEU A 127 13.95 2.16 -5.89
C LEU A 127 15.01 3.18 -6.32
N SER A 128 14.96 4.38 -5.73
CA SER A 128 15.85 5.51 -6.04
C SER A 128 16.08 6.32 -4.77
N GLY A 129 17.31 6.37 -4.30
CA GLY A 129 17.66 7.04 -3.04
C GLY A 129 17.89 6.08 -1.89
N LYS A 130 17.88 6.63 -0.67
CA LYS A 130 18.25 5.87 0.54
C LYS A 130 17.25 4.77 0.86
N THR A 131 17.80 3.60 1.21
CA THR A 131 17.06 2.50 1.82
C THR A 131 17.73 2.09 3.13
N THR A 132 16.92 1.85 4.15
CA THR A 132 17.37 1.32 5.45
C THR A 132 16.48 0.15 5.84
N TYR A 133 17.12 -0.95 6.23
CA TYR A 133 16.49 -2.14 6.80
C TYR A 133 16.76 -2.20 8.29
N TYR A 134 15.78 -2.65 9.06
CA TYR A 134 15.84 -2.74 10.52
C TYR A 134 15.47 -4.15 10.99
N ASP A 135 16.08 -4.57 12.09
CA ASP A 135 15.70 -5.77 12.80
C ASP A 135 14.43 -5.55 13.67
N LEU A 136 13.93 -6.63 14.28
CA LEU A 136 12.75 -6.55 15.16
C LEU A 136 12.99 -5.76 16.45
N ASN A 137 14.24 -5.44 16.79
CA ASN A 137 14.59 -4.58 17.93
C ASN A 137 14.63 -3.10 17.55
N GLY A 138 14.56 -2.79 16.24
CA GLY A 138 14.65 -1.44 15.69
C GLY A 138 16.09 -1.00 15.38
N SER A 139 17.06 -1.90 15.49
CA SER A 139 18.45 -1.63 15.09
C SER A 139 18.60 -1.73 13.57
N VAL A 140 19.45 -0.90 12.99
CA VAL A 140 19.76 -0.96 11.57
C VAL A 140 20.48 -2.27 11.25
N GLU A 141 19.98 -3.02 10.27
CA GLU A 141 20.65 -4.20 9.70
C GLU A 141 21.46 -3.87 8.44
N ALA A 142 20.90 -2.98 7.60
CA ALA A 142 21.61 -2.53 6.40
C ALA A 142 21.12 -1.16 5.96
N SER A 143 22.01 -0.35 5.39
CA SER A 143 21.65 0.94 4.81
C SER A 143 22.56 1.27 3.63
N GLY A 144 21.97 1.88 2.60
CA GLY A 144 22.68 2.33 1.41
C GLY A 144 21.72 3.05 0.46
N ASN A 145 22.18 3.28 -0.75
CA ASN A 145 21.38 3.92 -1.78
C ASN A 145 21.07 2.96 -2.93
N PHE A 146 19.92 3.21 -3.54
CA PHE A 146 19.57 2.64 -4.83
C PHE A 146 19.52 3.74 -5.91
N MET A 147 19.79 3.38 -7.13
CA MET A 147 19.53 4.13 -8.33
C MET A 147 18.88 3.19 -9.35
N ALA A 148 17.62 3.47 -9.72
CA ALA A 148 16.84 2.67 -10.65
C ALA A 148 16.83 1.15 -10.35
N ASN A 149 16.59 0.77 -9.08
CA ASN A 149 16.57 -0.59 -8.52
C ASN A 149 17.96 -1.25 -8.33
N LEU A 150 19.05 -0.59 -8.67
CA LEU A 150 20.41 -1.10 -8.46
C LEU A 150 21.02 -0.47 -7.22
N LYS A 151 21.69 -1.28 -6.38
CA LYS A 151 22.49 -0.74 -5.27
C LYS A 151 23.63 0.11 -5.82
N THR A 152 23.85 1.29 -5.24
CA THR A 152 24.90 2.22 -5.65
C THR A 152 25.62 2.78 -4.43
N GLY A 153 26.85 3.21 -4.61
CA GLY A 153 27.71 3.72 -3.54
C GLY A 153 27.99 2.70 -2.45
N VAL A 154 28.27 3.22 -1.27
CA VAL A 154 28.65 2.39 -0.12
C VAL A 154 27.42 1.91 0.63
N TRP A 155 27.30 0.59 0.78
CA TRP A 155 26.35 -0.08 1.65
C TRP A 155 27.01 -0.53 2.94
N GLU A 156 26.32 -0.26 4.04
CA GLU A 156 26.72 -0.65 5.38
C GLU A 156 25.81 -1.76 5.91
N TYR A 157 26.41 -2.78 6.53
CA TYR A 157 25.71 -3.93 7.08
C TYR A 157 26.08 -4.07 8.56
N PHE A 158 25.07 -4.28 9.39
CA PHE A 158 25.20 -4.33 10.83
C PHE A 158 24.66 -5.64 11.38
N LYS A 159 25.16 -6.05 12.53
CA LYS A 159 24.63 -7.15 13.34
C LYS A 159 24.61 -6.71 14.79
N ASN A 160 23.42 -6.71 15.43
CA ASN A 160 23.22 -6.23 16.80
C ASN A 160 23.77 -4.78 16.99
N GLY A 161 23.53 -3.90 16.04
CA GLY A 161 24.00 -2.51 16.07
C GLY A 161 25.50 -2.31 15.78
N ILE A 162 26.24 -3.39 15.57
CA ILE A 162 27.68 -3.33 15.27
C ILE A 162 27.89 -3.45 13.76
N LEU A 163 28.65 -2.51 13.20
CA LEU A 163 29.06 -2.58 11.78
C LEU A 163 29.89 -3.84 11.53
N THR A 164 29.46 -4.66 10.57
CA THR A 164 30.11 -5.91 10.21
C THR A 164 30.71 -5.90 8.82
N ARG A 165 30.17 -5.07 7.92
CA ARG A 165 30.63 -5.04 6.52
C ARG A 165 30.29 -3.70 5.87
N LYS A 166 31.20 -3.19 5.02
CA LYS A 166 30.95 -2.12 4.03
C LYS A 166 31.29 -2.61 2.64
N VAL A 167 30.43 -2.34 1.67
CA VAL A 167 30.62 -2.70 0.26
C VAL A 167 30.38 -1.47 -0.59
N ASP A 168 31.31 -1.14 -1.44
CA ASP A 168 31.15 -0.19 -2.52
C ASP A 168 30.60 -0.92 -3.75
N HIS A 169 29.34 -0.69 -4.07
CA HIS A 169 28.65 -1.35 -5.17
C HIS A 169 28.96 -0.74 -6.53
N ASP A 170 29.48 0.49 -6.59
CA ASP A 170 29.89 1.11 -7.85
C ASP A 170 31.21 0.52 -8.37
N ASN A 171 32.07 0.07 -7.43
CA ASN A 171 33.39 -0.49 -7.74
C ASN A 171 33.50 -2.00 -7.42
N ASP A 172 32.38 -2.63 -7.02
CA ASP A 172 32.31 -4.04 -6.57
C ASP A 172 33.40 -4.41 -5.55
N LYS A 173 33.60 -3.52 -4.55
CA LYS A 173 34.71 -3.62 -3.60
C LYS A 173 34.22 -3.73 -2.15
N VAL A 174 34.71 -4.73 -1.44
CA VAL A 174 34.56 -4.80 0.02
C VAL A 174 35.53 -3.84 0.68
N LEU A 175 35.00 -2.76 1.30
CA LEU A 175 35.82 -1.75 1.97
C LEU A 175 36.15 -2.14 3.42
N PHE A 176 35.24 -2.88 4.07
CA PHE A 176 35.40 -3.34 5.45
C PHE A 176 34.66 -4.66 5.65
N LYS A 177 35.26 -5.57 6.40
CA LYS A 177 34.63 -6.80 6.91
C LYS A 177 35.22 -7.09 8.28
N LYS A 178 34.36 -7.12 9.30
CA LYS A 178 34.75 -7.55 10.65
C LYS A 178 35.08 -9.04 10.62
N GLN A 179 36.25 -9.41 11.18
CA GLN A 179 36.63 -10.78 11.41
C GLN A 179 35.87 -11.39 12.58
#